data_2ef144d4a0340976d0b2376de9b9036b
#
_entry.id   2ef144d4a0340976d0b2376de9b9036b
#
_cell.length_a   1.000
_cell.length_b   1.000
_cell.length_c   1.000
_cell.angle_alpha   90.00
_cell.angle_beta   90.00
_cell.angle_gamma   90.00
#
_symmetry.space_group_name_H-M   'P 1'
#
loop_
_entity.id
_entity.type
_entity.pdbx_description
1 polymer ?
#
loop_
_entity_poly.entity_id
_entity_poly.type
_entity_poly.pdbx_seq_one_letter_code
_entity_poly.pdbx_strand_id
1 'polypeptide(L)'
;FLNDDWRFPLGSNPNYGEELGNSIVFSDSIPILALFFKLFKSFIPGNFQYFSFWLFICFYLQLFFSFKILKKFTNSTPYSLIGSIFFLISPILIFRVNYTHAEAGHWLLLCTLYLFFFNKVDKSKSQWFLLMILSLLISYNFTVVILIAYSFLRIFTFFYTKENFFKPAK
;
A
#
# COMPACT_ATOMS: atom_id res chain seq x y z
N PHE A 1 15.97 0.66 16.01
CA PHE A 1 15.62 -0.70 15.51
C PHE A 1 16.70 -1.28 14.60
N LEU A 2 17.21 -0.57 13.60
CA LEU A 2 18.22 -1.10 12.67
C LEU A 2 19.51 -1.53 13.40
N ASN A 3 19.92 -0.79 14.43
CA ASN A 3 21.15 -1.04 15.17
C ASN A 3 20.98 -2.01 16.36
N ASP A 4 19.74 -2.32 16.75
CA ASP A 4 19.43 -3.24 17.85
C ASP A 4 19.63 -4.71 17.44
N ASP A 5 19.79 -5.58 18.43
CA ASP A 5 19.81 -7.02 18.19
C ASP A 5 18.44 -7.55 17.73
N TRP A 6 18.45 -8.73 17.10
CA TRP A 6 17.21 -9.42 16.74
C TRP A 6 16.50 -9.90 18.01
N ARG A 7 15.24 -9.53 18.14
CA ARG A 7 14.38 -9.94 19.26
C ARG A 7 13.04 -10.46 18.74
N PHE A 8 12.44 -11.36 19.50
CA PHE A 8 11.08 -11.83 19.26
C PHE A 8 10.10 -11.09 20.20
N PRO A 9 8.93 -10.66 19.73
CA PRO A 9 8.43 -10.73 18.36
C PRO A 9 9.21 -9.83 17.40
N LEU A 10 9.28 -10.25 16.11
CA LEU A 10 9.96 -9.47 15.07
C LEU A 10 9.34 -8.07 14.97
N GLY A 11 10.19 -7.06 14.97
CA GLY A 11 9.74 -5.67 14.99
C GLY A 11 9.62 -5.05 16.37
N SER A 12 9.93 -5.78 17.44
CA SER A 12 10.00 -5.21 18.80
C SER A 12 11.07 -4.11 18.87
N ASN A 13 10.70 -2.95 19.43
CA ASN A 13 11.58 -1.83 19.71
C ASN A 13 11.44 -1.43 21.19
N PRO A 14 12.25 -2.00 22.08
CA PRO A 14 12.13 -1.78 23.52
C PRO A 14 12.54 -0.37 23.95
N ASN A 15 13.32 0.32 23.13
CA ASN A 15 13.81 1.68 23.44
C ASN A 15 12.82 2.77 22.98
N TYR A 16 11.66 2.41 22.47
CA TYR A 16 10.65 3.35 22.01
C TYR A 16 9.35 3.14 22.81
N GLY A 17 8.90 4.18 23.50
CA GLY A 17 7.72 4.14 24.36
C GLY A 17 8.03 3.85 25.83
N GLU A 18 9.19 4.30 26.29
CA GLU A 18 9.66 4.17 27.69
C GLU A 18 9.68 2.69 28.18
N GLU A 19 9.06 2.40 29.33
CA GLU A 19 9.11 1.08 29.98
C GLU A 19 8.33 -0.01 29.25
N LEU A 20 7.32 0.36 28.45
CA LEU A 20 6.43 -0.62 27.78
C LEU A 20 7.02 -1.16 26.49
N GLY A 21 7.98 -0.45 25.88
CA GLY A 21 8.43 -0.76 24.53
C GLY A 21 7.30 -0.62 23.49
N ASN A 22 7.66 -0.69 22.22
CA ASN A 22 6.68 -0.62 21.14
C ASN A 22 7.09 -1.54 19.98
N SER A 23 6.18 -1.75 19.03
CA SER A 23 6.49 -2.44 17.77
C SER A 23 6.62 -1.45 16.63
N ILE A 24 7.56 -1.71 15.71
CA ILE A 24 7.71 -0.93 14.48
C ILE A 24 6.43 -0.91 13.61
N VAL A 25 5.51 -1.85 13.81
CA VAL A 25 4.22 -1.87 13.11
C VAL A 25 3.33 -0.68 13.49
N PHE A 26 3.47 -0.16 14.71
CA PHE A 26 2.70 0.99 15.22
C PHE A 26 3.48 2.31 15.14
N SER A 27 4.67 2.29 14.55
CA SER A 27 5.47 3.47 14.29
C SER A 27 5.53 3.77 12.77
N ASP A 28 5.99 4.96 12.41
CA ASP A 28 6.15 5.37 11.01
C ASP A 28 7.44 4.79 10.38
N SER A 29 7.74 3.53 10.65
CA SER A 29 9.01 2.88 10.32
C SER A 29 9.01 2.06 9.04
N ILE A 30 7.88 1.90 8.37
CA ILE A 30 7.73 1.08 7.16
C ILE A 30 8.32 -0.32 7.38
N PRO A 31 7.63 -1.22 8.11
CA PRO A 31 8.17 -2.49 8.58
C PRO A 31 8.87 -3.34 7.52
N ILE A 32 8.35 -3.35 6.29
CA ILE A 32 8.96 -4.11 5.18
C ILE A 32 10.40 -3.65 4.89
N LEU A 33 10.64 -2.34 4.85
CA LEU A 33 11.97 -1.77 4.59
C LEU A 33 12.86 -1.87 5.83
N ALA A 34 12.29 -1.64 7.01
CA ALA A 34 13.01 -1.76 8.27
C ALA A 34 13.58 -3.18 8.46
N LEU A 35 12.77 -4.21 8.20
CA LEU A 35 13.22 -5.61 8.27
C LEU A 35 14.22 -5.94 7.15
N PHE A 36 13.94 -5.50 5.91
CA PHE A 36 14.85 -5.72 4.79
C PHE A 36 16.24 -5.14 5.06
N PHE A 37 16.33 -3.87 5.42
CA PHE A 37 17.62 -3.24 5.68
C PHE A 37 18.31 -3.77 6.94
N LYS A 38 17.56 -4.26 7.92
CA LYS A 38 18.14 -4.92 9.10
C LYS A 38 18.88 -6.21 8.74
N LEU A 39 18.43 -6.96 7.72
CA LEU A 39 19.17 -8.14 7.22
C LEU A 39 20.55 -7.77 6.66
N PHE A 40 20.69 -6.57 6.12
CA PHE A 40 21.93 -6.06 5.53
C PHE A 40 22.71 -5.12 6.45
N LYS A 41 22.41 -5.12 7.75
CA LYS A 41 23.03 -4.24 8.76
C LYS A 41 24.56 -4.17 8.64
N SER A 42 25.23 -5.29 8.40
CA SER A 42 26.69 -5.38 8.31
C SER A 42 27.29 -4.61 7.12
N PHE A 43 26.50 -4.32 6.10
CA PHE A 43 26.93 -3.64 4.87
C PHE A 43 26.49 -2.18 4.82
N ILE A 44 25.68 -1.72 5.80
CA ILE A 44 25.04 -0.42 5.78
C ILE A 44 25.72 0.50 6.80
N PRO A 45 26.06 1.76 6.43
CA PRO A 45 26.60 2.74 7.37
C PRO A 45 25.62 2.99 8.53
N GLY A 46 26.15 3.24 9.74
CA GLY A 46 25.34 3.43 10.96
C GLY A 46 24.31 4.56 10.89
N ASN A 47 24.54 5.56 10.02
CA ASN A 47 23.65 6.71 9.83
C ASN A 47 22.69 6.54 8.63
N PHE A 48 22.57 5.33 8.08
CA PHE A 48 21.72 5.08 6.92
C PHE A 48 20.24 5.25 7.24
N GLN A 49 19.54 5.97 6.36
CA GLN A 49 18.10 6.15 6.41
C GLN A 49 17.47 5.78 5.06
N TYR A 50 16.48 4.90 5.08
CA TYR A 50 15.82 4.41 3.88
C TYR A 50 14.59 5.22 3.45
N PHE A 51 14.23 6.29 4.18
CA PHE A 51 13.02 7.08 3.89
C PHE A 51 13.05 7.74 2.52
N SER A 52 14.17 8.28 2.09
CA SER A 52 14.30 8.88 0.75
C SER A 52 14.06 7.86 -0.36
N PHE A 53 14.59 6.64 -0.20
CA PHE A 53 14.34 5.54 -1.13
C PHE A 53 12.86 5.13 -1.15
N TRP A 54 12.24 5.07 0.03
CA TRP A 54 10.81 4.82 0.16
C TRP A 54 9.95 5.86 -0.55
N LEU A 55 10.22 7.14 -0.33
CA LEU A 55 9.49 8.23 -0.97
C LEU A 55 9.62 8.19 -2.50
N PHE A 56 10.81 7.88 -3.01
CA PHE A 56 10.99 7.66 -4.45
C PHE A 56 10.09 6.55 -4.99
N ILE A 57 10.03 5.42 -4.30
CA ILE A 57 9.12 4.32 -4.65
C ILE A 57 7.65 4.78 -4.61
N CYS A 58 7.25 5.52 -3.58
CA CYS A 58 5.89 6.03 -3.45
C CYS A 58 5.50 6.93 -4.62
N PHE A 59 6.33 7.90 -5.00
CA PHE A 59 6.07 8.78 -6.13
C PHE A 59 6.01 8.01 -7.46
N TYR A 60 6.95 7.09 -7.67
CA TYR A 60 6.98 6.26 -8.87
C TYR A 60 5.71 5.39 -8.99
N LEU A 61 5.34 4.67 -7.94
CA LEU A 61 4.16 3.81 -7.95
C LEU A 61 2.85 4.60 -7.99
N GLN A 62 2.80 5.77 -7.36
CA GLN A 62 1.68 6.70 -7.45
C GLN A 62 1.44 7.13 -8.91
N LEU A 63 2.50 7.55 -9.62
CA LEU A 63 2.44 7.90 -11.03
C LEU A 63 2.01 6.71 -11.89
N PHE A 64 2.60 5.54 -11.66
CA PHE A 64 2.35 4.33 -12.43
C PHE A 64 0.89 3.85 -12.32
N PHE A 65 0.34 3.75 -11.11
CA PHE A 65 -1.03 3.28 -10.92
C PHE A 65 -2.07 4.32 -11.37
N SER A 66 -1.85 5.60 -11.09
CA SER A 66 -2.73 6.67 -11.58
C SER A 66 -2.75 6.70 -13.12
N PHE A 67 -1.58 6.60 -13.77
CA PHE A 67 -1.50 6.50 -15.22
C PHE A 67 -2.26 5.27 -15.76
N LYS A 68 -2.09 4.10 -15.16
CA LYS A 68 -2.81 2.88 -15.57
C LYS A 68 -4.32 3.02 -15.46
N ILE A 69 -4.81 3.61 -14.37
CA ILE A 69 -6.24 3.87 -14.17
C ILE A 69 -6.76 4.83 -15.23
N LEU A 70 -6.13 5.99 -15.36
CA LEU A 70 -6.54 7.02 -16.31
C LEU A 70 -6.49 6.55 -17.75
N LYS A 71 -5.48 5.75 -18.12
CA LYS A 71 -5.36 5.18 -19.46
C LYS A 71 -6.53 4.27 -19.82
N LYS A 72 -7.08 3.56 -18.84
CA LYS A 72 -8.28 2.72 -19.03
C LYS A 72 -9.55 3.54 -19.26
N PHE A 73 -9.64 4.73 -18.65
CA PHE A 73 -10.81 5.61 -18.82
C PHE A 73 -10.72 6.52 -20.05
N THR A 74 -9.54 7.09 -20.31
CA THR A 74 -9.37 8.11 -21.38
C THR A 74 -9.01 7.52 -22.72
N ASN A 75 -8.47 6.29 -22.77
CA ASN A 75 -7.83 5.68 -23.94
C ASN A 75 -6.74 6.53 -24.61
N SER A 76 -6.34 7.63 -24.00
CA SER A 76 -5.35 8.59 -24.50
C SER A 76 -4.11 8.63 -23.61
N THR A 77 -2.93 8.48 -24.22
CA THR A 77 -1.66 8.51 -23.47
C THR A 77 -1.34 9.90 -22.93
N PRO A 78 -1.43 11.00 -23.72
CA PRO A 78 -1.09 12.33 -23.22
C PRO A 78 -2.02 12.79 -22.08
N TYR A 79 -3.34 12.60 -22.20
CA TYR A 79 -4.26 12.96 -21.13
C TYR A 79 -4.06 12.13 -19.86
N SER A 80 -3.73 10.84 -20.01
CA SER A 80 -3.43 9.98 -18.86
C SER A 80 -2.16 10.40 -18.14
N LEU A 81 -1.13 10.84 -18.91
CA LEU A 81 0.13 11.30 -18.33
C LEU A 81 -0.07 12.62 -17.56
N ILE A 82 -0.73 13.60 -18.18
CA ILE A 82 -1.03 14.88 -17.55
C ILE A 82 -1.88 14.66 -16.29
N GLY A 83 -2.95 13.86 -16.40
CA GLY A 83 -3.80 13.55 -15.27
C GLY A 83 -3.07 12.84 -14.13
N SER A 84 -2.11 11.95 -14.43
CA SER A 84 -1.35 11.26 -13.38
C SER A 84 -0.42 12.19 -12.59
N ILE A 85 0.02 13.29 -13.16
CA ILE A 85 0.81 14.32 -12.46
C ILE A 85 -0.02 14.95 -11.34
N PHE A 86 -1.33 15.17 -11.54
CA PHE A 86 -2.20 15.70 -10.48
C PHE A 86 -2.27 14.79 -9.25
N PHE A 87 -2.13 13.47 -9.42
CA PHE A 87 -2.05 12.55 -8.28
C PHE A 87 -0.73 12.70 -7.52
N LEU A 88 0.36 13.09 -8.17
CA LEU A 88 1.65 13.34 -7.50
C LEU A 88 1.64 14.63 -6.68
N ILE A 89 0.98 15.68 -7.17
CA ILE A 89 0.90 16.97 -6.49
C ILE A 89 -0.32 17.06 -5.55
N SER A 90 -0.96 15.92 -5.27
CA SER A 90 -2.08 15.87 -4.33
C SER A 90 -1.66 16.42 -2.96
N PRO A 91 -2.41 17.39 -2.39
CA PRO A 91 -2.09 17.97 -1.08
C PRO A 91 -1.97 16.93 0.03
N ILE A 92 -2.80 15.89 -0.02
CA ILE A 92 -2.78 14.79 0.96
C ILE A 92 -1.47 14.01 0.87
N LEU A 93 -1.01 13.67 -0.34
CA LEU A 93 0.27 12.97 -0.52
C LEU A 93 1.44 13.83 -0.02
N ILE A 94 1.47 15.11 -0.39
CA ILE A 94 2.52 16.05 0.03
C ILE A 94 2.54 16.18 1.56
N PHE A 95 1.38 16.26 2.18
CA PHE A 95 1.26 16.29 3.64
C PHE A 95 1.85 15.01 4.28
N ARG A 96 1.48 13.83 3.77
CA ARG A 96 1.97 12.55 4.30
C ARG A 96 3.47 12.36 4.11
N VAL A 97 4.02 12.79 2.99
CA VAL A 97 5.47 12.79 2.75
C VAL A 97 6.24 13.56 3.81
N ASN A 98 5.67 14.66 4.33
CA ASN A 98 6.36 15.50 5.31
C ASN A 98 6.17 15.06 6.76
N TYR A 99 5.04 14.38 7.08
CA TYR A 99 4.67 14.11 8.48
C TYR A 99 4.57 12.63 8.84
N THR A 100 4.21 11.76 7.89
CA THR A 100 3.96 10.34 8.13
C THR A 100 4.42 9.51 6.93
N HIS A 101 5.70 9.16 6.91
CA HIS A 101 6.34 8.54 5.75
C HIS A 101 5.72 7.20 5.33
N ALA A 102 5.30 6.36 6.28
CA ALA A 102 4.62 5.10 5.95
C ALA A 102 3.30 5.34 5.23
N GLU A 103 2.57 6.39 5.61
CA GLU A 103 1.30 6.76 4.98
C GLU A 103 1.46 7.49 3.64
N ALA A 104 2.68 7.82 3.21
CA ALA A 104 2.94 8.25 1.82
C ALA A 104 2.66 7.13 0.79
N GLY A 105 2.45 5.89 1.24
CA GLY A 105 2.10 4.73 0.42
C GLY A 105 0.70 4.77 -0.23
N HIS A 106 0.18 5.93 -0.62
CA HIS A 106 -1.14 6.10 -1.25
C HIS A 106 -1.31 5.32 -2.56
N TRP A 107 -0.22 4.94 -3.22
CA TRP A 107 -0.26 4.06 -4.38
C TRP A 107 -0.95 2.72 -4.09
N LEU A 108 -0.98 2.25 -2.83
CA LEU A 108 -1.73 1.07 -2.41
C LEU A 108 -3.24 1.25 -2.62
N LEU A 109 -3.76 2.45 -2.36
CA LEU A 109 -5.17 2.79 -2.62
C LEU A 109 -5.46 2.81 -4.12
N LEU A 110 -4.56 3.36 -4.93
CA LEU A 110 -4.70 3.34 -6.39
C LEU A 110 -4.62 1.90 -6.94
N CYS A 111 -3.72 1.08 -6.41
CA CYS A 111 -3.66 -0.34 -6.75
C CYS A 111 -4.97 -1.07 -6.38
N THR A 112 -5.53 -0.76 -5.21
CA THR A 112 -6.84 -1.26 -4.77
C THR A 112 -7.95 -0.89 -5.76
N LEU A 113 -8.04 0.39 -6.15
CA LEU A 113 -8.99 0.85 -7.14
C LEU A 113 -8.80 0.20 -8.50
N TYR A 114 -7.54 0.01 -8.92
CA TYR A 114 -7.25 -0.69 -10.17
C TYR A 114 -7.75 -2.14 -10.15
N LEU A 115 -7.50 -2.87 -9.07
CA LEU A 115 -8.00 -4.24 -8.93
C LEU A 115 -9.53 -4.29 -8.83
N PHE A 116 -10.12 -3.33 -8.12
CA PHE A 116 -11.56 -3.25 -7.94
C PHE A 116 -12.31 -3.04 -9.25
N PHE A 117 -11.88 -2.09 -10.09
CA PHE A 117 -12.60 -1.72 -11.30
C PHE A 117 -12.25 -2.58 -12.52
N PHE A 118 -11.02 -3.07 -12.62
CA PHE A 118 -10.54 -3.65 -13.87
C PHE A 118 -10.25 -5.15 -13.81
N ASN A 119 -10.17 -5.74 -12.62
CA ASN A 119 -9.89 -7.17 -12.48
C ASN A 119 -11.12 -7.93 -11.96
N LYS A 120 -11.39 -9.10 -12.57
CA LYS A 120 -12.39 -10.02 -12.03
C LYS A 120 -11.91 -10.60 -10.71
N VAL A 121 -12.74 -10.51 -9.66
CA VAL A 121 -12.39 -10.92 -8.28
C VAL A 121 -11.84 -12.35 -8.22
N ASP A 122 -12.50 -13.29 -8.90
CA ASP A 122 -12.10 -14.70 -8.84
C ASP A 122 -10.74 -14.98 -9.51
N LYS A 123 -10.34 -14.17 -10.49
CA LYS A 123 -9.04 -14.28 -11.16
C LYS A 123 -7.93 -13.51 -10.48
N SER A 124 -8.27 -12.60 -9.57
CA SER A 124 -7.30 -11.70 -8.91
C SER A 124 -7.10 -11.97 -7.43
N LYS A 125 -7.55 -13.12 -6.90
CA LYS A 125 -7.43 -13.47 -5.47
C LYS A 125 -6.00 -13.36 -4.94
N SER A 126 -5.02 -13.87 -5.69
CA SER A 126 -3.61 -13.79 -5.31
C SER A 126 -3.09 -12.35 -5.27
N GLN A 127 -3.54 -11.49 -6.18
CA GLN A 127 -3.16 -10.08 -6.21
C GLN A 127 -3.76 -9.33 -5.01
N TRP A 128 -5.00 -9.60 -4.64
CA TRP A 128 -5.61 -9.06 -3.43
C TRP A 128 -4.88 -9.51 -2.17
N PHE A 129 -4.55 -10.80 -2.08
CA PHE A 129 -3.80 -11.33 -0.94
C PHE A 129 -2.41 -10.69 -0.82
N LEU A 130 -1.68 -10.58 -1.94
CA LEU A 130 -0.39 -9.91 -1.97
C LEU A 130 -0.50 -8.44 -1.56
N LEU A 131 -1.53 -7.74 -2.04
CA LEU A 131 -1.76 -6.34 -1.70
C LEU A 131 -2.06 -6.16 -0.20
N MET A 132 -2.82 -7.07 0.41
CA MET A 132 -3.09 -7.06 1.84
C MET A 132 -1.81 -7.29 2.67
N ILE A 133 -0.97 -8.25 2.27
CA ILE A 133 0.32 -8.47 2.95
C ILE A 133 1.23 -7.25 2.82
N LEU A 134 1.37 -6.69 1.62
CA LEU A 134 2.17 -5.49 1.40
C LEU A 134 1.67 -4.30 2.22
N SER A 135 0.36 -4.09 2.26
CA SER A 135 -0.20 -3.00 3.04
C SER A 135 0.05 -3.16 4.53
N LEU A 136 -0.08 -4.38 5.07
CA LEU A 136 0.21 -4.68 6.47
C LEU A 136 1.68 -4.39 6.84
N LEU A 137 2.59 -4.71 5.93
CA LEU A 137 4.04 -4.50 6.10
C LEU A 137 4.48 -3.05 5.83
N ILE A 138 3.60 -2.19 5.35
CA ILE A 138 3.84 -0.75 5.15
C ILE A 138 3.15 0.05 6.24
N SER A 139 1.82 -0.05 6.32
CA SER A 139 1.00 0.59 7.34
C SER A 139 -0.32 -0.14 7.50
N TYR A 140 -0.68 -0.48 8.72
CA TYR A 140 -1.93 -1.18 9.03
C TYR A 140 -3.18 -0.40 8.62
N ASN A 141 -3.11 0.94 8.56
CA ASN A 141 -4.21 1.80 8.11
C ASN A 141 -4.66 1.46 6.69
N PHE A 142 -3.73 1.23 5.77
CA PHE A 142 -4.07 0.82 4.40
C PHE A 142 -4.69 -0.57 4.37
N THR A 143 -4.25 -1.48 5.23
CA THR A 143 -4.80 -2.84 5.31
C THR A 143 -6.28 -2.82 5.63
N VAL A 144 -6.71 -1.99 6.58
CA VAL A 144 -8.12 -1.83 6.94
C VAL A 144 -8.95 -1.35 5.74
N VAL A 145 -8.47 -0.32 5.03
CA VAL A 145 -9.18 0.21 3.85
C VAL A 145 -9.26 -0.84 2.73
N ILE A 146 -8.19 -1.58 2.48
CA ILE A 146 -8.14 -2.63 1.46
C ILE A 146 -9.09 -3.80 1.81
N LEU A 147 -9.13 -4.20 3.08
CA LEU A 147 -10.05 -5.24 3.57
C LEU A 147 -11.51 -4.82 3.37
N ILE A 148 -11.86 -3.58 3.70
CA ILE A 148 -13.21 -3.04 3.48
C ILE A 148 -13.55 -3.06 1.98
N ALA A 149 -12.66 -2.57 1.12
CA ALA A 149 -12.87 -2.56 -0.32
C ALA A 149 -13.05 -3.97 -0.90
N TYR A 150 -12.22 -4.93 -0.48
CA TYR A 150 -12.31 -6.32 -0.89
C TYR A 150 -13.61 -6.98 -0.43
N SER A 151 -13.99 -6.77 0.84
CA SER A 151 -15.23 -7.31 1.41
C SER A 151 -16.45 -6.78 0.69
N PHE A 152 -16.50 -5.46 0.43
CA PHE A 152 -17.57 -4.84 -0.35
C PHE A 152 -17.66 -5.43 -1.77
N LEU A 153 -16.53 -5.61 -2.45
CA LEU A 153 -16.51 -6.19 -3.78
C LEU A 153 -17.01 -7.65 -3.77
N ARG A 154 -16.65 -8.44 -2.74
CA ARG A 154 -17.14 -9.83 -2.61
C ARG A 154 -18.64 -9.90 -2.36
N ILE A 155 -19.16 -9.05 -1.49
CA ILE A 155 -20.58 -8.96 -1.18
C ILE A 155 -21.36 -8.55 -2.45
N PHE A 156 -20.91 -7.48 -3.13
CA PHE A 156 -21.53 -7.02 -4.37
C PHE A 156 -21.55 -8.11 -5.44
N THR A 157 -20.44 -8.79 -5.65
CA THR A 157 -20.35 -9.89 -6.65
C THR A 157 -21.30 -11.03 -6.31
N PHE A 158 -21.43 -11.37 -5.04
CA PHE A 158 -22.34 -12.43 -4.57
C PHE A 158 -23.80 -12.09 -4.88
N PHE A 159 -24.26 -10.89 -4.55
CA PHE A 159 -25.63 -10.45 -4.84
C PHE A 159 -25.90 -10.34 -6.33
N TYR A 160 -24.98 -9.75 -7.09
CA TYR A 160 -25.11 -9.61 -8.53
C TYR A 160 -25.20 -10.97 -9.25
N THR A 161 -24.39 -11.94 -8.85
CA THR A 161 -24.43 -13.30 -9.41
C THR A 161 -25.74 -14.00 -9.06
N LYS A 162 -26.23 -13.82 -7.83
CA LYS A 162 -27.50 -14.39 -7.37
C LYS A 162 -28.70 -13.82 -8.16
N GLU A 163 -28.73 -12.51 -8.40
CA GLU A 163 -29.79 -11.89 -9.20
C GLU A 163 -29.82 -12.40 -10.65
N ASN A 164 -28.67 -12.58 -11.27
CA ASN A 164 -28.59 -13.09 -12.64
C ASN A 164 -28.94 -14.58 -12.74
N PHE A 165 -28.78 -15.35 -11.67
CA PHE A 165 -29.18 -16.76 -11.62
C PHE A 165 -30.71 -16.90 -11.57
N PHE A 166 -31.43 -15.94 -10.97
CA PHE A 166 -32.90 -15.96 -10.89
C PHE A 166 -33.61 -15.26 -12.07
N LYS A 167 -32.88 -14.65 -12.99
CA LYS A 167 -33.51 -14.10 -14.22
C LYS A 167 -33.72 -15.24 -15.21
N PRO A 168 -34.98 -15.57 -15.57
CA PRO A 168 -35.25 -16.55 -16.64
C PRO A 168 -34.58 -16.06 -17.92
N ALA A 169 -33.93 -16.99 -18.63
CA ALA A 169 -33.39 -16.71 -19.95
C ALA A 169 -34.57 -16.25 -20.84
N LYS A 170 -34.48 -15.03 -21.37
CA LYS A 170 -35.40 -14.51 -22.36
C LYS A 170 -35.00 -15.02 -23.73
#